data_6e20e4e9d9b7072642704659f63e82c6
#
_entry.id   6e20e4e9d9b7072642704659f63e82c6
#
_cell.length_a   1.000
_cell.length_b   1.000
_cell.length_c   1.000
_cell.angle_alpha   90.00
_cell.angle_beta   90.00
_cell.angle_gamma   90.00
#
_symmetry.space_group_name_H-M   'P 1'
#
loop_
_entity.id
_entity.type
_entity.pdbx_description
1 polymer ?
#
loop_
_entity_poly.entity_id
_entity_poly.type
_entity_poly.pdbx_seq_one_letter_code
_entity_poly.pdbx_strand_id
1 'polypeptide(L)'
;MPDHNTPTHDQDKEIADPVSRAQVDTLERNAKDFGLTYYGMMNPNNGIIHVVGPETGLTLPGMTIVCGDSHTSTHGAMGAVAFGIGTSEVELVMASQCILQSRPKTMRITVDGKLGKGVTAKDLALYMMSRMSTSGATGYFVEYAGEAVRSLSMEGRLTLCNLSIEMGARGGMVA
;
A
#
# COMPACT_ATOMS: atom_id res chain seq x y z
N MET A 1 -5.44 -7.17 -10.13
CA MET A 1 -4.51 -6.73 -11.20
C MET A 1 -3.13 -7.29 -10.96
N PRO A 2 -2.38 -7.75 -11.98
CA PRO A 2 -0.98 -8.10 -11.86
C PRO A 2 -0.13 -6.83 -11.91
N ASP A 3 0.91 -6.73 -11.08
CA ASP A 3 1.81 -5.57 -11.05
C ASP A 3 3.29 -5.93 -10.86
N HIS A 4 3.63 -6.91 -10.03
CA HIS A 4 5.02 -7.26 -9.72
C HIS A 4 5.68 -8.20 -10.76
N ASN A 5 4.92 -9.00 -11.47
CA ASN A 5 5.41 -10.03 -12.41
C ASN A 5 5.11 -9.68 -13.87
N THR A 6 4.86 -8.42 -14.14
CA THR A 6 4.54 -7.93 -15.48
C THR A 6 5.70 -7.15 -16.07
N PRO A 7 5.95 -7.22 -17.39
CA PRO A 7 6.96 -6.40 -18.02
C PRO A 7 6.57 -4.92 -18.00
N THR A 8 7.57 -4.04 -17.89
CA THR A 8 7.39 -2.58 -17.95
C THR A 8 7.22 -2.07 -19.39
N HIS A 9 7.65 -2.86 -20.35
CA HIS A 9 7.53 -2.59 -21.78
C HIS A 9 6.95 -3.82 -22.49
N ASP A 10 6.38 -3.62 -23.68
CA ASP A 10 5.87 -4.70 -24.51
C ASP A 10 4.83 -5.58 -23.77
N GLN A 11 3.93 -4.95 -23.03
CA GLN A 11 2.90 -5.66 -22.24
C GLN A 11 1.89 -6.44 -23.10
N ASP A 12 1.90 -6.20 -24.41
CA ASP A 12 1.17 -6.95 -25.45
C ASP A 12 1.86 -8.27 -25.81
N LYS A 13 3.10 -8.48 -25.36
CA LYS A 13 3.86 -9.69 -25.61
C LYS A 13 3.76 -10.67 -24.45
N GLU A 14 4.09 -11.91 -24.73
CA GLU A 14 4.15 -12.96 -23.74
C GLU A 14 5.24 -12.67 -22.68
N ILE A 15 4.92 -12.90 -21.40
CA ILE A 15 5.88 -12.79 -20.31
C ILE A 15 6.97 -13.84 -20.51
N ALA A 16 8.21 -13.42 -20.67
CA ALA A 16 9.33 -14.30 -21.02
C ALA A 16 9.72 -15.26 -19.87
N ASP A 17 9.67 -14.78 -18.63
CA ASP A 17 9.94 -15.64 -17.46
C ASP A 17 8.76 -16.60 -17.21
N PRO A 18 8.97 -17.92 -17.25
CA PRO A 18 7.88 -18.89 -17.14
C PRO A 18 7.23 -18.89 -15.75
N VAL A 19 7.96 -18.54 -14.69
CA VAL A 19 7.41 -18.48 -13.32
C VAL A 19 6.49 -17.28 -13.19
N SER A 20 6.92 -16.12 -13.62
CA SER A 20 6.12 -14.89 -13.63
C SER A 20 4.87 -15.07 -14.50
N ARG A 21 5.01 -15.68 -15.66
CA ARG A 21 3.88 -16.00 -16.55
C ARG A 21 2.87 -16.90 -15.87
N ALA A 22 3.31 -18.00 -15.28
CA ALA A 22 2.42 -18.94 -14.60
C ALA A 22 1.64 -18.28 -13.44
N GLN A 23 2.24 -17.32 -12.73
CA GLN A 23 1.57 -16.57 -11.67
C GLN A 23 0.50 -15.63 -12.24
N VAL A 24 0.81 -14.88 -13.29
CA VAL A 24 -0.14 -13.94 -13.92
C VAL A 24 -1.31 -14.70 -14.56
N ASP A 25 -1.02 -15.77 -15.31
CA ASP A 25 -2.04 -16.62 -15.94
C ASP A 25 -2.95 -17.30 -14.91
N THR A 26 -2.38 -17.71 -13.78
CA THR A 26 -3.16 -18.31 -12.68
C THR A 26 -4.05 -17.27 -12.01
N LEU A 27 -3.56 -16.05 -11.78
CA LEU A 27 -4.36 -14.96 -11.23
C LEU A 27 -5.53 -14.62 -12.14
N GLU A 28 -5.30 -14.51 -13.44
CA GLU A 28 -6.34 -14.24 -14.43
C GLU A 28 -7.39 -15.33 -14.47
N ARG A 29 -6.97 -16.60 -14.55
CA ARG A 29 -7.87 -17.76 -14.52
C ARG A 29 -8.72 -17.77 -13.26
N ASN A 30 -8.10 -17.62 -12.08
CA ASN A 30 -8.81 -17.60 -10.81
C ASN A 30 -9.81 -16.45 -10.75
N ALA A 31 -9.41 -15.24 -11.18
CA ALA A 31 -10.32 -14.11 -11.21
C ALA A 31 -11.56 -14.38 -12.10
N LYS A 32 -11.37 -15.02 -13.23
CA LYS A 32 -12.45 -15.43 -14.13
C LYS A 32 -13.34 -16.52 -13.50
N ASP A 33 -12.73 -17.56 -12.94
CA ASP A 33 -13.45 -18.70 -12.36
C ASP A 33 -14.32 -18.28 -11.15
N PHE A 34 -13.87 -17.30 -10.38
CA PHE A 34 -14.60 -16.75 -9.23
C PHE A 34 -15.41 -15.48 -9.55
N GLY A 35 -15.46 -15.05 -10.81
CA GLY A 35 -16.25 -13.86 -11.20
C GLY A 35 -15.75 -12.55 -10.60
N LEU A 36 -14.44 -12.43 -10.35
CA LEU A 36 -13.84 -11.24 -9.75
C LEU A 36 -13.51 -10.18 -10.81
N THR A 37 -13.59 -8.91 -10.42
CA THR A 37 -13.11 -7.82 -11.27
C THR A 37 -11.60 -7.93 -11.44
N TYR A 38 -11.14 -8.01 -12.67
CA TYR A 38 -9.73 -8.18 -13.02
C TYR A 38 -9.28 -7.17 -14.07
N TYR A 39 -8.25 -6.40 -13.73
CA TYR A 39 -7.59 -5.49 -14.66
C TYR A 39 -6.26 -6.14 -15.08
N GLY A 40 -6.29 -6.85 -16.20
CA GLY A 40 -5.11 -7.53 -16.79
C GLY A 40 -4.14 -6.54 -17.43
N MET A 41 -2.99 -7.04 -17.91
CA MET A 41 -1.89 -6.20 -18.42
C MET A 41 -2.30 -5.19 -19.51
N MET A 42 -3.24 -5.57 -20.39
CA MET A 42 -3.72 -4.68 -21.47
C MET A 42 -4.92 -3.82 -21.08
N ASN A 43 -5.36 -3.89 -19.82
CA ASN A 43 -6.45 -3.07 -19.36
C ASN A 43 -5.95 -1.66 -19.03
N PRO A 44 -6.59 -0.58 -19.50
CA PRO A 44 -6.16 0.80 -19.23
C PRO A 44 -6.17 1.17 -17.73
N ASN A 45 -6.90 0.40 -16.92
CA ASN A 45 -6.92 0.57 -15.46
C ASN A 45 -5.94 -0.36 -14.74
N ASN A 46 -5.06 -1.08 -15.48
CA ASN A 46 -4.01 -1.86 -14.84
C ASN A 46 -2.91 -0.95 -14.31
N GLY A 47 -2.37 -1.27 -13.15
CA GLY A 47 -1.28 -0.54 -12.52
C GLY A 47 -1.06 -0.99 -11.09
N ILE A 48 -0.25 -0.24 -10.35
CA ILE A 48 -0.02 -0.49 -8.93
C ILE A 48 -1.29 -0.14 -8.16
N ILE A 49 -1.84 -1.09 -7.40
CA ILE A 49 -3.12 -0.90 -6.68
C ILE A 49 -3.08 0.29 -5.71
N HIS A 50 -1.89 0.60 -5.15
CA HIS A 50 -1.71 1.71 -4.23
C HIS A 50 -1.80 3.10 -4.91
N VAL A 51 -1.75 3.12 -6.25
CA VAL A 51 -1.99 4.30 -7.09
C VAL A 51 -3.41 4.23 -7.68
N VAL A 52 -3.72 3.14 -8.35
CA VAL A 52 -5.02 2.95 -9.03
C VAL A 52 -6.19 3.02 -8.05
N GLY A 53 -6.07 2.43 -6.87
CA GLY A 53 -7.12 2.43 -5.85
C GLY A 53 -7.54 3.85 -5.43
N PRO A 54 -6.61 4.71 -5.01
CA PRO A 54 -6.88 6.12 -4.70
C PRO A 54 -7.38 6.92 -5.91
N GLU A 55 -6.72 6.81 -7.07
CA GLU A 55 -7.04 7.62 -8.25
C GLU A 55 -8.42 7.30 -8.85
N THR A 56 -8.84 6.06 -8.77
CA THR A 56 -10.16 5.62 -9.26
C THR A 56 -11.27 5.73 -8.23
N GLY A 57 -10.97 6.19 -7.01
CA GLY A 57 -11.95 6.31 -5.93
C GLY A 57 -12.37 4.98 -5.31
N LEU A 58 -11.60 3.91 -5.51
CA LEU A 58 -11.83 2.61 -4.86
C LEU A 58 -11.39 2.62 -3.40
N THR A 59 -10.40 3.46 -3.05
CA THR A 59 -9.95 3.64 -1.68
C THR A 59 -10.71 4.78 -1.02
N LEU A 60 -11.47 4.49 0.03
CA LEU A 60 -12.27 5.48 0.75
C LEU A 60 -11.91 5.52 2.25
N PRO A 61 -12.11 6.68 2.91
CA PRO A 61 -11.94 6.78 4.36
C PRO A 61 -12.79 5.77 5.12
N GLY A 62 -12.24 5.20 6.19
CA GLY A 62 -12.94 4.23 7.04
C GLY A 62 -12.96 2.80 6.50
N MET A 63 -12.43 2.54 5.32
CA MET A 63 -12.30 1.17 4.80
C MET A 63 -11.21 0.40 5.52
N THR A 64 -11.36 -0.92 5.57
CA THR A 64 -10.28 -1.87 5.86
C THR A 64 -9.80 -2.47 4.55
N ILE A 65 -8.50 -2.33 4.26
CA ILE A 65 -7.90 -2.77 3.00
C ILE A 65 -6.73 -3.71 3.31
N VAL A 66 -6.77 -4.90 2.73
CA VAL A 66 -5.67 -5.87 2.79
C VAL A 66 -5.27 -6.30 1.39
N CYS A 67 -3.99 -6.53 1.18
CA CYS A 67 -3.43 -6.91 -0.11
C CYS A 67 -2.15 -7.72 0.11
N GLY A 68 -1.76 -8.52 -0.87
CA GLY A 68 -0.52 -9.31 -0.85
C GLY A 68 0.77 -8.49 -0.98
N ASP A 69 0.69 -7.17 -0.89
CA ASP A 69 1.83 -6.24 -0.96
C ASP A 69 2.03 -5.54 0.38
N SER A 70 3.28 -5.46 0.83
CA SER A 70 3.66 -4.83 2.10
C SER A 70 3.31 -3.34 2.14
N HIS A 71 3.40 -2.64 1.00
CA HIS A 71 3.11 -1.20 0.91
C HIS A 71 1.62 -0.84 0.83
N THR A 72 0.74 -1.78 1.14
CA THR A 72 -0.71 -1.54 1.30
C THR A 72 -1.00 -0.43 2.33
N SER A 73 -0.08 -0.17 3.26
CA SER A 73 -0.13 0.98 4.17
C SER A 73 -0.33 2.33 3.47
N THR A 74 0.02 2.44 2.19
CA THR A 74 -0.18 3.65 1.35
C THR A 74 -1.62 4.16 1.42
N HIS A 75 -2.61 3.27 1.42
CA HIS A 75 -4.03 3.62 1.46
C HIS A 75 -4.45 4.34 2.76
N GLY A 76 -3.62 4.30 3.80
CA GLY A 76 -3.83 5.05 5.03
C GLY A 76 -3.78 6.57 4.84
N ALA A 77 -3.18 7.06 3.75
CA ALA A 77 -3.24 8.48 3.38
C ALA A 77 -4.66 8.97 3.08
N MET A 78 -5.56 8.05 2.68
CA MET A 78 -6.97 8.29 2.43
C MET A 78 -7.85 8.04 3.68
N GLY A 79 -7.24 7.76 4.84
CA GLY A 79 -7.99 7.43 6.05
C GLY A 79 -8.51 5.99 6.11
N ALA A 80 -7.92 5.06 5.35
CA ALA A 80 -8.22 3.65 5.41
C ALA A 80 -7.29 2.91 6.40
N VAL A 81 -7.80 1.89 7.09
CA VAL A 81 -6.98 0.94 7.84
C VAL A 81 -6.42 -0.08 6.87
N ALA A 82 -5.19 0.10 6.45
CA ALA A 82 -4.60 -0.66 5.34
C ALA A 82 -3.25 -1.29 5.73
N PHE A 83 -3.09 -2.58 5.39
CA PHE A 83 -1.86 -3.31 5.68
C PHE A 83 -1.66 -4.52 4.77
N GLY A 84 -0.40 -4.90 4.56
CA GLY A 84 -0.03 -6.08 3.80
C GLY A 84 -0.29 -7.38 4.56
N ILE A 85 -0.66 -8.43 3.83
CA ILE A 85 -0.88 -9.80 4.33
C ILE A 85 -0.18 -10.80 3.41
N GLY A 86 0.05 -12.00 3.91
CA GLY A 86 0.62 -13.09 3.10
C GLY A 86 -0.38 -13.67 2.09
N THR A 87 0.12 -14.37 1.08
CA THR A 87 -0.72 -14.96 0.02
C THR A 87 -1.76 -15.95 0.55
N SER A 88 -1.41 -16.78 1.53
CA SER A 88 -2.37 -17.69 2.19
C SER A 88 -3.44 -16.94 2.98
N GLU A 89 -3.09 -15.78 3.55
CA GLU A 89 -4.06 -14.92 4.22
C GLU A 89 -4.99 -14.24 3.20
N VAL A 90 -4.49 -13.89 2.00
CA VAL A 90 -5.32 -13.37 0.90
C VAL A 90 -6.40 -14.41 0.53
N GLU A 91 -6.02 -15.67 0.36
CA GLU A 91 -6.96 -16.77 0.10
C GLU A 91 -8.03 -16.87 1.18
N LEU A 92 -7.61 -16.84 2.46
CA LEU A 92 -8.54 -16.89 3.60
C LEU A 92 -9.51 -15.70 3.61
N VAL A 93 -9.00 -14.48 3.38
CA VAL A 93 -9.84 -13.29 3.34
C VAL A 93 -10.83 -13.33 2.18
N MET A 94 -10.40 -13.77 1.01
CA MET A 94 -11.31 -13.90 -0.14
C MET A 94 -12.41 -14.93 0.11
N ALA A 95 -12.11 -16.02 0.81
CA ALA A 95 -13.07 -17.07 1.13
C ALA A 95 -14.03 -16.70 2.28
N SER A 96 -13.52 -16.05 3.33
CA SER A 96 -14.25 -15.85 4.59
C SER A 96 -14.60 -14.39 4.91
N GLN A 97 -14.00 -13.44 4.21
CA GLN A 97 -14.04 -11.99 4.50
C GLN A 97 -13.53 -11.64 5.92
N CYS A 98 -12.75 -12.53 6.52
CA CYS A 98 -12.21 -12.39 7.86
C CYS A 98 -10.73 -12.73 7.89
N ILE A 99 -10.01 -12.08 8.79
CA ILE A 99 -8.62 -12.38 9.11
C ILE A 99 -8.38 -12.20 10.60
N LEU A 100 -7.62 -13.10 11.21
CA LEU A 100 -7.23 -12.97 12.60
C LEU A 100 -5.95 -12.14 12.68
N GLN A 101 -6.01 -11.01 13.38
CA GLN A 101 -4.87 -10.12 13.58
C GLN A 101 -4.71 -9.76 15.05
N SER A 102 -3.46 -9.71 15.51
CA SER A 102 -3.14 -9.11 16.80
C SER A 102 -3.34 -7.59 16.73
N ARG A 103 -4.01 -7.03 17.72
CA ARG A 103 -4.22 -5.58 17.79
C ARG A 103 -2.87 -4.87 17.93
N PRO A 104 -2.45 -4.05 16.96
CA PRO A 104 -1.22 -3.27 17.10
C PRO A 104 -1.40 -2.17 18.17
N LYS A 105 -0.29 -1.74 18.74
CA LYS A 105 -0.27 -0.51 19.52
C LYS A 105 -0.44 0.70 18.59
N THR A 106 -0.86 1.81 19.13
CA THR A 106 -0.93 3.08 18.38
C THR A 106 0.28 3.96 18.70
N MET A 107 0.83 4.58 17.66
CA MET A 107 1.91 5.57 17.76
C MET A 107 1.48 6.82 17.01
N ARG A 108 1.62 7.98 17.63
CA ARG A 108 1.42 9.25 16.95
C ARG A 108 2.75 9.94 16.73
N ILE A 109 3.01 10.30 15.47
CA ILE A 109 4.16 11.09 15.06
C ILE A 109 3.66 12.45 14.64
N THR A 110 4.01 13.47 15.42
CA THR A 110 3.59 14.86 15.15
C THR A 110 4.77 15.61 14.54
N VAL A 111 4.54 16.22 13.38
CA VAL A 111 5.52 17.06 12.69
C VAL A 111 4.95 18.46 12.57
N ASP A 112 5.45 19.36 13.41
CA ASP A 112 5.03 20.76 13.45
C ASP A 112 5.96 21.65 12.65
N GLY A 113 5.46 22.83 12.29
CA GLY A 113 6.17 23.82 11.49
C GLY A 113 6.01 23.56 9.98
N LYS A 114 6.97 24.04 9.20
CA LYS A 114 6.95 23.96 7.74
C LYS A 114 8.18 23.25 7.20
N LEU A 115 8.00 22.44 6.18
CA LEU A 115 9.11 21.83 5.48
C LEU A 115 9.93 22.91 4.76
N GLY A 116 11.25 22.80 4.82
CA GLY A 116 12.15 23.68 4.10
C GLY A 116 12.01 23.58 2.58
N LYS A 117 12.50 24.60 1.86
CA LYS A 117 12.49 24.58 0.40
C LYS A 117 13.27 23.36 -0.13
N GLY A 118 12.65 22.57 -0.99
CA GLY A 118 13.25 21.38 -1.61
C GLY A 118 13.15 20.11 -0.74
N VAL A 119 12.59 20.18 0.47
CA VAL A 119 12.34 19.01 1.32
C VAL A 119 11.03 18.37 0.90
N THR A 120 11.09 17.10 0.56
CA THR A 120 9.95 16.28 0.13
C THR A 120 9.37 15.43 1.27
N ALA A 121 8.20 14.82 1.04
CA ALA A 121 7.63 13.86 1.98
C ALA A 121 8.54 12.63 2.19
N LYS A 122 9.30 12.23 1.16
CA LYS A 122 10.28 11.15 1.25
C LYS A 122 11.44 11.52 2.18
N ASP A 123 11.96 12.75 2.08
CA ASP A 123 13.02 13.22 2.97
C ASP A 123 12.54 13.23 4.42
N LEU A 124 11.28 13.67 4.66
CA LEU A 124 10.66 13.63 5.97
C LEU A 124 10.59 12.19 6.51
N ALA A 125 10.11 11.23 5.70
CA ALA A 125 10.03 9.82 6.10
C ALA A 125 11.43 9.24 6.42
N LEU A 126 12.42 9.51 5.57
CA LEU A 126 13.80 9.08 5.80
C LEU A 126 14.41 9.71 7.05
N TYR A 127 14.11 10.97 7.31
CA TYR A 127 14.54 11.64 8.54
C TYR A 127 13.95 10.97 9.79
N MET A 128 12.64 10.67 9.78
CA MET A 128 12.01 9.94 10.89
C MET A 128 12.65 8.57 11.11
N MET A 129 12.92 7.82 10.02
CA MET A 129 13.64 6.54 10.11
C MET A 129 15.04 6.70 10.68
N SER A 130 15.76 7.75 10.32
CA SER A 130 17.08 8.02 10.89
C SER A 130 17.07 8.27 12.39
N ARG A 131 15.94 8.73 12.94
CA ARG A 131 15.76 9.00 14.37
C ARG A 131 15.22 7.82 15.16
N MET A 132 14.43 6.96 14.51
CA MET A 132 13.70 5.86 15.17
C MET A 132 14.24 4.48 14.79
N SER A 133 15.08 4.37 13.78
CA SER A 133 15.53 3.15 13.08
C SER A 133 14.46 2.50 12.19
N THR A 134 14.88 1.50 11.40
CA THR A 134 14.01 0.69 10.54
C THR A 134 13.09 -0.27 11.29
N SER A 135 13.22 -0.37 12.60
CA SER A 135 12.37 -1.18 13.48
C SER A 135 11.66 -0.37 14.57
N GLY A 136 11.81 0.96 14.54
CA GLY A 136 11.30 1.85 15.58
C GLY A 136 9.79 1.84 15.78
N ALA A 137 9.03 1.47 14.75
CA ALA A 137 7.57 1.37 14.79
C ALA A 137 7.06 -0.08 14.78
N THR A 138 7.92 -1.08 15.05
CA THR A 138 7.52 -2.49 15.08
C THR A 138 6.42 -2.73 16.13
N GLY A 139 5.32 -3.34 15.69
CA GLY A 139 4.14 -3.59 16.54
C GLY A 139 3.20 -2.40 16.71
N TYR A 140 3.42 -1.31 15.98
CA TYR A 140 2.58 -0.12 16.01
C TYR A 140 1.85 0.08 14.68
N PHE A 141 0.68 0.73 14.79
CA PHE A 141 0.01 1.45 13.71
C PHE A 141 0.27 2.95 13.94
N VAL A 142 0.79 3.63 12.92
CA VAL A 142 1.28 5.01 13.05
C VAL A 142 0.23 6.00 12.55
N GLU A 143 -0.09 7.01 13.37
CA GLU A 143 -0.84 8.20 12.97
C GLU A 143 0.15 9.35 12.72
N TYR A 144 0.14 9.90 11.53
CA TYR A 144 0.89 11.10 11.19
C TYR A 144 0.06 12.35 11.39
N ALA A 145 0.56 13.30 12.14
CA ALA A 145 -0.13 14.53 12.53
C ALA A 145 0.81 15.75 12.51
N GLY A 146 0.25 16.91 12.75
CA GLY A 146 0.98 18.17 12.82
C GLY A 146 0.81 19.05 11.58
N GLU A 147 1.30 20.29 11.69
CA GLU A 147 1.12 21.30 10.63
C GLU A 147 1.81 20.90 9.32
N ALA A 148 3.03 20.38 9.40
CA ALA A 148 3.79 19.94 8.23
C ALA A 148 3.07 18.82 7.48
N VAL A 149 2.52 17.82 8.20
CA VAL A 149 1.77 16.72 7.58
C VAL A 149 0.49 17.22 6.90
N ARG A 150 -0.26 18.10 7.56
CA ARG A 150 -1.48 18.69 6.97
C ARG A 150 -1.21 19.51 5.72
N SER A 151 -0.03 20.11 5.61
CA SER A 151 0.38 20.91 4.45
C SER A 151 0.86 20.07 3.26
N LEU A 152 1.09 18.76 3.43
CA LEU A 152 1.46 17.86 2.34
C LEU A 152 0.31 17.73 1.33
N SER A 153 0.67 17.63 0.06
CA SER A 153 -0.26 17.16 -0.98
C SER A 153 -0.71 15.72 -0.71
N MET A 154 -1.73 15.25 -1.40
CA MET A 154 -2.17 13.84 -1.26
C MET A 154 -1.04 12.87 -1.62
N GLU A 155 -0.28 13.13 -2.68
CA GLU A 155 0.87 12.32 -3.09
C GLU A 155 1.97 12.29 -2.01
N GLY A 156 2.16 13.42 -1.32
CA GLY A 156 3.08 13.50 -0.18
C GLY A 156 2.59 12.64 1.00
N ARG A 157 1.29 12.65 1.29
CA ARG A 157 0.69 11.78 2.32
C ARG A 157 0.74 10.30 1.93
N LEU A 158 0.47 9.97 0.65
CA LEU A 158 0.63 8.62 0.12
C LEU A 158 2.07 8.13 0.31
N THR A 159 3.07 8.97 -0.02
CA THR A 159 4.50 8.66 0.18
C THR A 159 4.81 8.41 1.66
N LEU A 160 4.29 9.23 2.56
CA LEU A 160 4.53 9.10 3.99
C LEU A 160 3.95 7.80 4.55
N CYS A 161 2.69 7.49 4.21
CA CYS A 161 2.03 6.24 4.61
C CYS A 161 2.66 5.01 3.95
N ASN A 162 3.09 5.11 2.69
CA ASN A 162 3.82 4.07 1.97
C ASN A 162 5.08 3.64 2.74
N LEU A 163 5.91 4.60 3.14
CA LEU A 163 7.17 4.35 3.82
C LEU A 163 7.03 3.94 5.30
N SER A 164 5.81 3.87 5.83
CA SER A 164 5.58 3.42 7.22
C SER A 164 6.07 2.00 7.46
N ILE A 165 5.95 1.13 6.46
CA ILE A 165 6.40 -0.27 6.56
C ILE A 165 7.92 -0.36 6.73
N GLU A 166 8.68 0.59 6.17
CA GLU A 166 10.14 0.64 6.26
C GLU A 166 10.63 1.01 7.68
N MET A 167 9.74 1.49 8.54
CA MET A 167 9.98 1.67 9.98
C MET A 167 9.51 0.48 10.82
N GLY A 168 9.07 -0.60 10.17
CA GLY A 168 8.49 -1.78 10.82
C GLY A 168 7.05 -1.59 11.30
N ALA A 169 6.38 -0.49 10.96
CA ALA A 169 4.99 -0.27 11.33
C ALA A 169 4.04 -1.27 10.65
N ARG A 170 2.94 -1.60 11.30
CA ARG A 170 1.87 -2.40 10.70
C ARG A 170 1.16 -1.64 9.59
N GLY A 171 1.06 -0.34 9.73
CA GLY A 171 0.50 0.60 8.77
C GLY A 171 0.68 2.03 9.23
N GLY A 172 0.35 2.98 8.36
CA GLY A 172 0.39 4.40 8.64
C GLY A 172 -0.87 5.07 8.15
N MET A 173 -1.28 6.14 8.82
CA MET A 173 -2.50 6.88 8.50
C MET A 173 -2.28 8.37 8.69
N VAL A 174 -2.89 9.16 7.83
CA VAL A 174 -3.14 10.59 8.05
C VAL A 174 -4.62 10.75 8.35
N ALA A 175 -4.94 11.22 9.58
CA ALA A 175 -6.32 11.41 10.04
C ALA A 175 -6.89 12.77 9.60
#